data_1ac99e96d62798ed3ff73efb60cf00f6
#
_entry.id   1ac99e96d62798ed3ff73efb60cf00f6
#
_cell.length_a   1.000
_cell.length_b   1.000
_cell.length_c   1.000
_cell.angle_alpha   90.00
_cell.angle_beta   90.00
_cell.angle_gamma   90.00
#
_symmetry.space_group_name_H-M   'P 1'
#
loop_
_entity.id
_entity.type
_entity.pdbx_description
1 polymer ?
#
loop_
_entity_poly.entity_id
_entity_poly.type
_entity_poly.pdbx_seq_one_letter_code
_entity_poly.pdbx_strand_id
1 'polypeptide(L)'
;VGSEMCIRDSNGIIYFGSQNGACFFNPKELSSIRQVSPVKITQFCKYNKKTESKDAEISIPFKKGVVHLPYNQNSFRITFNVLDYTQSPQVEFTYMLEGLENRWYDTQGENQVIFRNIPPGKYNFKVRTRIRNQEWDKEIASLNIFIAPPLWLTWYAKLGYVILFIFALYALLRFYKRKLDLESSLEVERK
;
A
#
# COMPACT_ATOMS: atom_id res chain seq x y z
N VAL A 1 -7.75 -46.22 -20.80
CA VAL A 1 -8.59 -45.46 -19.90
C VAL A 1 -8.81 -46.34 -18.70
N GLY A 2 -7.97 -46.20 -17.65
CA GLY A 2 -8.08 -46.96 -16.40
C GLY A 2 -9.25 -46.41 -15.59
N SER A 3 -10.23 -47.27 -15.30
CA SER A 3 -11.31 -47.04 -14.36
C SER A 3 -10.68 -47.00 -12.95
N GLU A 4 -10.49 -45.83 -12.39
CA GLU A 4 -10.10 -45.66 -11.00
C GLU A 4 -11.30 -46.06 -10.13
N MET A 5 -11.16 -47.18 -9.43
CA MET A 5 -12.19 -47.64 -8.51
C MET A 5 -11.96 -47.00 -7.15
N CYS A 6 -12.91 -46.15 -6.73
CA CYS A 6 -12.95 -45.58 -5.41
C CYS A 6 -14.02 -46.29 -4.58
N ILE A 7 -13.63 -46.90 -3.47
CA ILE A 7 -14.52 -47.60 -2.54
C ILE A 7 -14.45 -46.92 -1.18
N ARG A 8 -15.62 -46.65 -0.60
CA ARG A 8 -15.77 -46.18 0.77
C ARG A 8 -16.24 -47.30 1.67
N ASP A 9 -15.49 -47.58 2.70
CA ASP A 9 -15.81 -48.56 3.74
C ASP A 9 -16.87 -48.02 4.73
N SER A 10 -17.48 -48.92 5.50
CA SER A 10 -18.41 -48.60 6.58
C SER A 10 -17.83 -47.71 7.67
N ASN A 11 -16.53 -47.73 7.88
CA ASN A 11 -15.79 -46.86 8.79
C ASN A 11 -15.51 -45.46 8.19
N GLY A 12 -15.86 -45.24 6.92
CA GLY A 12 -15.65 -43.98 6.21
C GLY A 12 -14.26 -43.81 5.58
N ILE A 13 -13.43 -44.88 5.60
CA ILE A 13 -12.12 -44.89 4.94
C ILE A 13 -12.34 -45.01 3.44
N ILE A 14 -11.61 -44.25 2.66
CA ILE A 14 -11.66 -44.22 1.20
C ILE A 14 -10.43 -44.94 0.66
N TYR A 15 -10.65 -45.90 -0.23
CA TYR A 15 -9.63 -46.71 -0.89
C TYR A 15 -9.58 -46.35 -2.38
N PHE A 16 -8.38 -46.13 -2.91
CA PHE A 16 -8.12 -45.96 -4.33
C PHE A 16 -7.18 -47.03 -4.84
N GLY A 17 -7.59 -47.73 -5.89
CA GLY A 17 -6.74 -48.65 -6.62
C GLY A 17 -5.86 -47.89 -7.62
N SER A 18 -4.57 -48.22 -7.66
CA SER A 18 -3.59 -47.73 -8.63
C SER A 18 -2.89 -48.90 -9.29
N GLN A 19 -2.23 -48.69 -10.43
CA GLN A 19 -1.46 -49.72 -11.14
C GLN A 19 -0.36 -50.37 -10.28
N ASN A 20 0.16 -49.64 -9.29
CA ASN A 20 1.26 -50.08 -8.41
C ASN A 20 0.84 -50.36 -6.96
N GLY A 21 -0.46 -50.44 -6.68
CA GLY A 21 -0.96 -50.70 -5.32
C GLY A 21 -2.28 -50.01 -5.00
N ALA A 22 -2.66 -50.00 -3.72
CA ALA A 22 -3.84 -49.30 -3.23
C ALA A 22 -3.44 -48.25 -2.21
N CYS A 23 -4.02 -47.07 -2.34
CA CYS A 23 -3.93 -46.00 -1.34
C CYS A 23 -5.21 -45.93 -0.54
N PHE A 24 -5.12 -45.66 0.75
CA PHE A 24 -6.28 -45.41 1.59
C PHE A 24 -6.08 -44.23 2.48
N PHE A 25 -7.13 -43.50 2.81
CA PHE A 25 -7.08 -42.38 3.74
C PHE A 25 -8.43 -42.19 4.46
N ASN A 26 -8.37 -41.61 5.63
CA ASN A 26 -9.53 -41.24 6.40
C ASN A 26 -9.88 -39.76 6.15
N PRO A 27 -11.02 -39.41 5.53
CA PRO A 27 -11.39 -38.02 5.27
C PRO A 27 -11.51 -37.15 6.53
N LYS A 28 -11.83 -37.79 7.68
CA LYS A 28 -11.94 -37.08 8.96
C LYS A 28 -10.60 -36.59 9.47
N GLU A 29 -9.50 -37.28 9.16
CA GLU A 29 -8.14 -36.86 9.55
C GLU A 29 -7.60 -35.76 8.63
N LEU A 30 -8.04 -35.70 7.36
CA LEU A 30 -7.66 -34.63 6.44
C LEU A 30 -8.30 -33.28 6.78
N SER A 31 -9.44 -33.28 7.46
CA SER A 31 -10.13 -32.04 7.82
C SER A 31 -9.46 -31.25 8.98
N SER A 32 -8.52 -31.89 9.72
CA SER A 32 -7.86 -31.29 10.88
C SER A 32 -6.59 -30.48 10.60
N ILE A 33 -6.06 -30.52 9.36
CA ILE A 33 -4.80 -29.85 9.01
C ILE A 33 -5.05 -28.68 8.05
N ARG A 34 -5.91 -27.76 8.44
CA ARG A 34 -6.10 -26.52 7.68
C ARG A 34 -5.58 -25.33 8.49
N GLN A 35 -4.27 -25.31 8.74
CA GLN A 35 -3.60 -24.07 9.11
C GLN A 35 -3.32 -23.30 7.81
N VAL A 36 -3.89 -22.11 7.69
CA VAL A 36 -3.52 -21.17 6.62
C VAL A 36 -2.09 -20.75 6.87
N SER A 37 -1.23 -20.94 5.88
CA SER A 37 0.12 -20.36 5.97
C SER A 37 0.02 -18.81 6.04
N PRO A 38 0.85 -18.15 6.86
CA PRO A 38 0.76 -16.71 7.04
C PRO A 38 0.96 -15.97 5.71
N VAL A 39 0.16 -14.94 5.50
CA VAL A 39 0.31 -14.05 4.34
C VAL A 39 1.64 -13.30 4.44
N LYS A 40 2.36 -13.20 3.32
CA LYS A 40 3.59 -12.42 3.22
C LYS A 40 3.49 -11.40 2.10
N ILE A 41 3.99 -10.20 2.36
CA ILE A 41 4.15 -9.19 1.34
C ILE A 41 5.38 -9.57 0.53
N THR A 42 5.20 -9.86 -0.76
CA THR A 42 6.25 -10.41 -1.63
C THR A 42 6.95 -9.33 -2.45
N GLN A 43 6.21 -8.28 -2.85
CA GLN A 43 6.75 -7.29 -3.75
C GLN A 43 6.15 -5.90 -3.48
N PHE A 44 6.96 -4.87 -3.66
CA PHE A 44 6.55 -3.47 -3.63
C PHE A 44 7.10 -2.76 -4.86
N CYS A 45 6.21 -2.27 -5.73
CA CYS A 45 6.57 -1.58 -6.97
C CYS A 45 6.13 -0.12 -6.92
N LYS A 46 7.02 0.79 -7.30
CA LYS A 46 6.71 2.22 -7.44
C LYS A 46 6.32 2.52 -8.89
N TYR A 47 5.26 3.29 -9.07
CA TYR A 47 4.93 3.87 -10.37
C TYR A 47 5.62 5.23 -10.52
N ASN A 48 6.38 5.39 -11.59
CA ASN A 48 6.93 6.69 -11.94
C ASN A 48 6.02 7.34 -12.99
N LYS A 49 5.55 8.56 -12.70
CA LYS A 49 4.63 9.33 -13.56
C LYS A 49 5.22 9.71 -14.92
N LYS A 50 6.54 9.57 -15.11
CA LYS A 50 7.27 10.00 -16.31
C LYS A 50 7.60 8.89 -17.30
N THR A 51 7.39 7.64 -16.96
CA THR A 51 7.77 6.53 -17.81
C THR A 51 6.62 5.55 -17.88
N GLU A 52 5.89 5.54 -18.98
CA GLU A 52 4.90 4.52 -19.33
C GLU A 52 5.52 3.13 -19.60
N SER A 53 6.84 3.03 -19.51
CA SER A 53 7.55 1.78 -19.68
C SER A 53 7.81 1.11 -18.35
N LYS A 54 7.15 -0.04 -18.20
CA LYS A 54 7.42 -1.13 -17.26
C LYS A 54 8.09 -0.70 -15.96
N ASP A 55 7.27 -0.65 -14.93
CA ASP A 55 7.56 -0.74 -13.52
C ASP A 55 9.06 -0.75 -13.20
N ALA A 56 9.60 0.35 -12.72
CA ALA A 56 10.85 0.32 -12.00
C ALA A 56 10.59 -0.52 -10.74
N GLU A 57 10.74 -1.82 -10.90
CA GLU A 57 10.66 -2.81 -9.84
C GLU A 57 11.79 -2.55 -8.87
N ILE A 58 11.49 -1.77 -7.87
CA ILE A 58 12.38 -1.67 -6.73
C ILE A 58 11.98 -2.82 -5.82
N SER A 59 12.66 -3.95 -6.01
CA SER A 59 12.73 -4.98 -5.00
C SER A 59 13.34 -4.34 -3.77
N ILE A 60 12.49 -3.83 -2.89
CA ILE A 60 12.94 -3.26 -1.62
C ILE A 60 13.24 -4.46 -0.72
N PRO A 61 14.48 -4.63 -0.29
CA PRO A 61 14.76 -5.62 0.73
C PRO A 61 13.97 -5.21 1.98
N PHE A 62 12.97 -6.00 2.35
CA PHE A 62 12.11 -5.81 3.52
C PHE A 62 12.86 -5.89 4.87
N LYS A 63 14.13 -5.56 4.91
CA LYS A 63 14.99 -5.72 6.10
C LYS A 63 14.55 -4.90 7.32
N LYS A 64 13.63 -3.92 7.17
CA LYS A 64 13.17 -3.09 8.32
C LYS A 64 11.66 -2.74 8.31
N GLY A 65 10.84 -3.33 7.46
CA GLY A 65 9.37 -3.11 7.49
C GLY A 65 8.90 -1.66 7.27
N VAL A 66 9.77 -0.74 6.85
CA VAL A 66 9.41 0.66 6.56
C VAL A 66 9.89 1.04 5.17
N VAL A 67 8.96 1.55 4.36
CA VAL A 67 9.21 2.04 3.00
C VAL A 67 9.13 3.56 3.00
N HIS A 68 10.21 4.24 2.56
CA HIS A 68 10.24 5.69 2.40
C HIS A 68 10.02 6.07 0.94
N LEU A 69 9.00 6.88 0.67
CA LEU A 69 8.67 7.39 -0.64
C LEU A 69 8.79 8.91 -0.69
N PRO A 70 9.40 9.48 -1.74
CA PRO A 70 9.34 10.91 -1.98
C PRO A 70 7.93 11.32 -2.44
N TYR A 71 7.56 12.58 -2.27
CA TYR A 71 6.23 13.11 -2.59
C TYR A 71 5.79 12.91 -4.06
N ASN A 72 6.76 12.83 -4.99
CA ASN A 72 6.51 12.66 -6.42
C ASN A 72 6.30 11.19 -6.85
N GLN A 73 6.51 10.23 -5.93
CA GLN A 73 6.33 8.79 -6.14
C GLN A 73 5.28 8.25 -5.18
N ASN A 74 4.11 8.87 -5.18
CA ASN A 74 3.00 8.56 -4.28
C ASN A 74 2.00 7.56 -4.86
N SER A 75 2.40 6.86 -5.93
CA SER A 75 1.64 5.77 -6.54
C SER A 75 2.48 4.51 -6.51
N PHE A 76 1.91 3.41 -6.01
CA PHE A 76 2.64 2.16 -5.82
C PHE A 76 1.70 0.96 -5.86
N ARG A 77 2.29 -0.21 -6.12
CA ARG A 77 1.62 -1.51 -6.06
C ARG A 77 2.24 -2.33 -4.95
N ILE A 78 1.42 -3.02 -4.20
CA ILE A 78 1.83 -4.00 -3.20
C ILE A 78 1.31 -5.35 -3.65
N THR A 79 2.21 -6.34 -3.75
CA THR A 79 1.88 -7.72 -4.04
C THR A 79 2.11 -8.55 -2.78
N PHE A 80 1.19 -9.42 -2.46
CA PHE A 80 1.25 -10.30 -1.31
C PHE A 80 0.80 -11.70 -1.72
N ASN A 81 1.26 -12.70 -1.01
CA ASN A 81 0.89 -14.09 -1.30
C ASN A 81 0.95 -14.94 -0.04
N VAL A 82 0.23 -16.05 -0.08
CA VAL A 82 0.37 -17.14 0.88
C VAL A 82 1.32 -18.17 0.28
N LEU A 83 2.32 -18.59 1.04
CA LEU A 83 3.32 -19.56 0.58
C LEU A 83 2.80 -21.01 0.70
N ASP A 84 1.53 -21.23 0.37
CA ASP A 84 0.91 -22.52 0.37
C ASP A 84 0.27 -22.78 -1.00
N TYR A 85 0.95 -23.58 -1.80
CA TYR A 85 0.51 -23.91 -3.16
C TYR A 85 -0.69 -24.87 -3.20
N THR A 86 -0.97 -25.55 -2.10
CA THR A 86 -2.06 -26.54 -2.03
C THR A 86 -3.43 -25.89 -1.90
N GLN A 87 -3.50 -24.68 -1.34
CA GLN A 87 -4.75 -23.99 -1.02
C GLN A 87 -4.94 -22.67 -1.79
N SER A 88 -3.99 -22.29 -2.64
CA SER A 88 -3.97 -21.03 -3.36
C SER A 88 -5.31 -20.60 -4.03
N PRO A 89 -6.07 -21.49 -4.69
CA PRO A 89 -7.33 -21.09 -5.34
C PRO A 89 -8.51 -20.83 -4.39
N GLN A 90 -8.36 -21.12 -3.11
CA GLN A 90 -9.43 -20.98 -2.10
C GLN A 90 -9.15 -19.85 -1.11
N VAL A 91 -8.03 -19.14 -1.26
CA VAL A 91 -7.61 -18.08 -0.33
C VAL A 91 -8.21 -16.74 -0.77
N GLU A 92 -8.89 -16.09 0.14
CA GLU A 92 -9.41 -14.74 -0.01
C GLU A 92 -8.56 -13.78 0.80
N PHE A 93 -8.33 -12.58 0.24
CA PHE A 93 -7.52 -11.55 0.88
C PHE A 93 -8.37 -10.32 1.18
N THR A 94 -8.12 -9.69 2.35
CA THR A 94 -8.58 -8.33 2.63
C THR A 94 -7.42 -7.48 3.08
N TYR A 95 -7.47 -6.22 2.69
CA TYR A 95 -6.44 -5.24 3.03
C TYR A 95 -7.04 -3.99 3.68
N MET A 96 -6.19 -3.26 4.38
CA MET A 96 -6.49 -1.96 4.96
C MET A 96 -5.25 -1.08 4.87
N LEU A 97 -5.43 0.19 4.52
CA LEU A 97 -4.37 1.20 4.59
C LEU A 97 -4.68 2.17 5.73
N GLU A 98 -4.21 1.82 6.92
CA GLU A 98 -4.37 2.62 8.13
C GLU A 98 -3.63 3.96 7.98
N GLY A 99 -4.31 5.04 8.33
CA GLY A 99 -3.84 6.41 8.10
C GLY A 99 -4.47 7.08 6.88
N LEU A 100 -4.98 6.32 5.92
CA LEU A 100 -5.84 6.81 4.84
C LEU A 100 -7.31 6.51 5.16
N GLU A 101 -7.62 5.22 5.35
CA GLU A 101 -8.95 4.75 5.72
C GLU A 101 -8.82 3.53 6.65
N ASN A 102 -9.59 3.53 7.74
CA ASN A 102 -9.59 2.44 8.72
C ASN A 102 -10.69 1.41 8.39
N ARG A 103 -10.75 0.98 7.13
CA ARG A 103 -11.72 -0.01 6.64
C ARG A 103 -11.02 -1.15 5.91
N TRP A 104 -11.53 -2.36 6.10
CA TRP A 104 -11.08 -3.53 5.35
C TRP A 104 -11.77 -3.59 3.99
N TYR A 105 -10.99 -3.78 2.94
CA TYR A 105 -11.40 -3.92 1.56
C TYR A 105 -11.08 -5.32 1.06
N ASP A 106 -12.01 -5.92 0.33
CA ASP A 106 -11.81 -7.21 -0.33
C ASP A 106 -11.04 -7.01 -1.64
N THR A 107 -10.08 -7.89 -1.92
CA THR A 107 -9.30 -7.86 -3.16
C THR A 107 -9.97 -8.59 -4.32
N GLN A 108 -11.16 -9.21 -4.11
CA GLN A 108 -11.86 -10.00 -5.11
C GLN A 108 -11.02 -11.15 -5.70
N GLY A 109 -10.13 -11.73 -4.89
CA GLY A 109 -9.27 -12.83 -5.28
C GLY A 109 -7.92 -12.40 -5.90
N GLU A 110 -7.68 -11.11 -6.08
CA GLU A 110 -6.37 -10.64 -6.52
C GLU A 110 -5.36 -10.64 -5.37
N ASN A 111 -4.10 -10.93 -5.69
CA ASN A 111 -2.97 -10.93 -4.76
C ASN A 111 -2.16 -9.63 -4.81
N GLN A 112 -2.73 -8.58 -5.38
CA GLN A 112 -2.10 -7.27 -5.52
C GLN A 112 -3.09 -6.13 -5.32
N VAL A 113 -2.59 -5.00 -4.81
CA VAL A 113 -3.37 -3.77 -4.65
C VAL A 113 -2.57 -2.59 -5.18
N ILE A 114 -3.24 -1.73 -5.94
CA ILE A 114 -2.65 -0.54 -6.55
C ILE A 114 -3.18 0.70 -5.84
N PHE A 115 -2.30 1.48 -5.27
CA PHE A 115 -2.59 2.78 -4.70
C PHE A 115 -2.12 3.89 -5.64
N ARG A 116 -2.97 4.90 -5.86
CA ARG A 116 -2.67 6.02 -6.76
C ARG A 116 -2.85 7.34 -6.03
N ASN A 117 -1.86 8.21 -6.18
CA ASN A 117 -1.91 9.59 -5.69
C ASN A 117 -2.23 9.71 -4.19
N ILE A 118 -1.55 8.89 -3.37
CA ILE A 118 -1.71 8.93 -1.91
C ILE A 118 -1.09 10.21 -1.36
N PRO A 119 -1.79 10.95 -0.48
CA PRO A 119 -1.25 12.16 0.12
C PRO A 119 0.00 11.89 0.98
N PRO A 120 0.85 12.90 1.23
CA PRO A 120 1.97 12.75 2.14
C PRO A 120 1.51 12.40 3.56
N GLY A 121 2.20 11.43 4.18
CA GLY A 121 1.81 10.96 5.51
C GLY A 121 2.50 9.67 5.93
N LYS A 122 2.09 9.16 7.08
CA LYS A 122 2.49 7.85 7.60
C LYS A 122 1.33 6.89 7.47
N TYR A 123 1.57 5.76 6.82
CA TYR A 123 0.57 4.75 6.56
C TYR A 123 1.05 3.40 7.04
N ASN A 124 0.13 2.56 7.47
CA ASN A 124 0.40 1.17 7.78
C ASN A 124 -0.52 0.29 6.95
N PHE A 125 0.06 -0.33 5.91
CA PHE A 125 -0.64 -1.32 5.10
C PHE A 125 -0.76 -2.61 5.89
N LYS A 126 -1.98 -3.13 5.99
CA LYS A 126 -2.28 -4.39 6.66
C LYS A 126 -3.03 -5.29 5.70
N VAL A 127 -2.64 -6.57 5.65
CA VAL A 127 -3.32 -7.59 4.86
C VAL A 127 -3.52 -8.84 5.69
N ARG A 128 -4.67 -9.47 5.55
CA ARG A 128 -5.01 -10.75 6.18
C ARG A 128 -5.71 -11.65 5.17
N THR A 129 -5.74 -12.93 5.48
CA THR A 129 -6.28 -13.98 4.63
C THR A 129 -7.37 -14.75 5.33
N ARG A 130 -8.18 -15.45 4.55
CA ARG A 130 -9.03 -16.55 5.00
C ARG A 130 -9.12 -17.60 3.89
N ILE A 131 -9.40 -18.83 4.25
CA ILE A 131 -9.91 -19.82 3.31
C ILE A 131 -11.40 -19.52 3.13
N ARG A 132 -11.88 -19.67 1.91
CA ARG A 132 -13.31 -19.46 1.58
C ARG A 132 -14.23 -20.15 2.59
N ASN A 133 -15.21 -19.41 3.10
CA ASN A 133 -16.18 -19.85 4.12
C ASN A 133 -15.60 -20.15 5.52
N GLN A 134 -14.37 -19.70 5.83
CA GLN A 134 -13.79 -19.77 7.17
C GLN A 134 -13.64 -18.37 7.80
N GLU A 135 -13.32 -18.33 9.08
CA GLU A 135 -13.00 -17.09 9.78
C GLU A 135 -11.71 -16.47 9.25
N TRP A 136 -11.60 -15.17 9.42
CA TRP A 136 -10.37 -14.44 9.06
C TRP A 136 -9.22 -14.87 9.96
N ASP A 137 -8.06 -15.08 9.34
CA ASP A 137 -6.84 -15.39 10.08
C ASP A 137 -6.48 -14.23 11.03
N LYS A 138 -5.96 -14.62 12.20
CA LYS A 138 -5.46 -13.68 13.20
C LYS A 138 -4.10 -13.10 12.82
N GLU A 139 -3.33 -13.79 11.99
CA GLU A 139 -2.05 -13.32 11.49
C GLU A 139 -2.25 -12.25 10.41
N ILE A 140 -1.71 -11.06 10.67
CA ILE A 140 -1.80 -9.89 9.80
C ILE A 140 -0.38 -9.55 9.35
N ALA A 141 -0.15 -9.55 8.02
CA ALA A 141 1.07 -8.96 7.50
C ALA A 141 0.94 -7.43 7.47
N SER A 142 1.97 -6.73 7.94
CA SER A 142 1.97 -5.27 7.99
C SER A 142 3.21 -4.68 7.32
N LEU A 143 3.04 -3.51 6.69
CA LEU A 143 4.10 -2.74 6.05
C LEU A 143 3.91 -1.27 6.33
N ASN A 144 4.88 -0.65 7.00
CA ASN A 144 4.85 0.78 7.25
C ASN A 144 5.35 1.55 6.03
N ILE A 145 4.57 2.55 5.59
CA ILE A 145 4.87 3.37 4.41
C ILE A 145 4.91 4.82 4.87
N PHE A 146 6.01 5.51 4.58
CA PHE A 146 6.17 6.93 4.83
C PHE A 146 6.31 7.68 3.52
N ILE A 147 5.38 8.60 3.24
CA ILE A 147 5.41 9.47 2.06
C ILE A 147 5.84 10.86 2.52
N ALA A 148 7.01 11.30 2.06
CA ALA A 148 7.56 12.58 2.44
C ALA A 148 6.70 13.74 1.89
N PRO A 149 6.48 14.84 2.67
CA PRO A 149 5.81 16.02 2.15
C PRO A 149 6.70 16.75 1.15
N PRO A 150 6.09 17.50 0.20
CA PRO A 150 6.84 18.33 -0.73
C PRO A 150 7.57 19.47 0.01
N LEU A 151 8.72 19.89 -0.53
CA LEU A 151 9.60 20.88 0.10
C LEU A 151 8.90 22.23 0.40
N TRP A 152 7.95 22.64 -0.45
CA TRP A 152 7.21 23.91 -0.26
C TRP A 152 6.15 23.85 0.85
N LEU A 153 5.77 22.65 1.33
CA LEU A 153 4.85 22.48 2.45
C LEU A 153 5.57 22.37 3.80
N THR A 154 6.91 22.32 3.80
CA THR A 154 7.71 22.24 5.02
C THR A 154 7.59 23.52 5.84
N TRP A 155 7.79 23.45 7.14
CA TRP A 155 7.69 24.59 8.02
C TRP A 155 8.70 25.71 7.69
N TYR A 156 9.87 25.34 7.17
CA TYR A 156 10.88 26.30 6.68
C TYR A 156 10.38 27.10 5.48
N ALA A 157 9.69 26.46 4.54
CA ALA A 157 9.10 27.16 3.40
C ALA A 157 8.02 28.15 3.86
N LYS A 158 7.19 27.77 4.85
CA LYS A 158 6.19 28.67 5.43
C LYS A 158 6.83 29.90 6.08
N LEU A 159 7.93 29.73 6.82
CA LEU A 159 8.69 30.85 7.35
C LEU A 159 9.25 31.76 6.24
N GLY A 160 9.79 31.14 5.16
CA GLY A 160 10.26 31.88 4.00
C GLY A 160 9.15 32.75 3.37
N TYR A 161 7.94 32.21 3.23
CA TYR A 161 6.80 32.97 2.71
C TYR A 161 6.42 34.16 3.61
N VAL A 162 6.44 33.97 4.93
CA VAL A 162 6.16 35.06 5.88
C VAL A 162 7.19 36.18 5.76
N ILE A 163 8.49 35.86 5.70
CA ILE A 163 9.57 36.82 5.53
C ILE A 163 9.42 37.58 4.21
N LEU A 164 9.13 36.85 3.12
CA LEU A 164 8.93 37.43 1.80
C LEU A 164 7.72 38.39 1.79
N PHE A 165 6.62 38.00 2.46
CA PHE A 165 5.44 38.86 2.60
C PHE A 165 5.75 40.15 3.38
N ILE A 166 6.47 40.05 4.49
CA ILE A 166 6.89 41.24 5.28
C ILE A 166 7.79 42.17 4.46
N PHE A 167 8.73 41.59 3.69
CA PHE A 167 9.60 42.34 2.80
C PHE A 167 8.84 43.07 1.69
N ALA A 168 7.86 42.37 1.06
CA ALA A 168 7.01 42.99 0.06
C ALA A 168 6.17 44.14 0.63
N LEU A 169 5.62 43.96 1.83
CA LEU A 169 4.86 45.03 2.51
C LEU A 169 5.75 46.23 2.82
N TYR A 170 6.97 46.01 3.32
CA TYR A 170 7.94 47.06 3.56
C TYR A 170 8.31 47.80 2.27
N ALA A 171 8.57 47.09 1.19
CA ALA A 171 8.87 47.68 -0.12
C ALA A 171 7.72 48.56 -0.64
N LEU A 172 6.48 48.07 -0.50
CA LEU A 172 5.25 48.80 -0.85
C LEU A 172 5.14 50.12 -0.04
N LEU A 173 5.32 50.06 1.28
CA LEU A 173 5.23 51.21 2.15
C LEU A 173 6.33 52.23 1.81
N ARG A 174 7.54 51.76 1.50
CA ARG A 174 8.67 52.63 1.09
C ARG A 174 8.39 53.28 -0.26
N PHE A 175 7.80 52.55 -1.21
CA PHE A 175 7.39 53.08 -2.50
C PHE A 175 6.30 54.17 -2.37
N TYR A 176 5.31 53.92 -1.51
CA TYR A 176 4.25 54.88 -1.20
C TYR A 176 4.79 56.17 -0.56
N LYS A 177 5.70 56.06 0.43
CA LYS A 177 6.36 57.23 1.02
C LYS A 177 7.12 58.06 -0.01
N ARG A 178 7.90 57.40 -0.88
CA ARG A 178 8.63 58.10 -1.95
C ARG A 178 7.70 58.84 -2.90
N LYS A 179 6.55 58.27 -3.21
CA LYS A 179 5.56 58.93 -4.08
C LYS A 179 4.97 60.16 -3.42
N LEU A 180 4.64 60.11 -2.14
CA LEU A 180 4.10 61.22 -1.38
C LEU A 180 5.16 62.33 -1.22
N ASP A 181 6.42 62.00 -0.96
CA ASP A 181 7.50 62.95 -0.86
C ASP A 181 7.76 63.69 -2.19
N LEU A 182 7.63 63.00 -3.33
CA LEU A 182 7.74 63.60 -4.67
C LEU A 182 6.56 64.58 -4.95
N GLU A 183 5.34 64.20 -4.60
CA GLU A 183 4.15 65.05 -4.80
C GLU A 183 4.25 66.32 -3.94
N SER A 184 4.71 66.22 -2.69
CA SER A 184 4.89 67.38 -1.81
C SER A 184 6.01 68.33 -2.30
N SER A 185 7.09 67.80 -2.87
CA SER A 185 8.16 68.64 -3.44
C SER A 185 7.72 69.40 -4.70
N LEU A 186 6.89 68.81 -5.53
CA LEU A 186 6.32 69.45 -6.73
C LEU A 186 5.31 70.55 -6.39
N GLU A 187 4.59 70.47 -5.27
CA GLU A 187 3.69 71.52 -4.81
C GLU A 187 4.45 72.76 -4.25
N VAL A 188 5.60 72.52 -3.65
CA VAL A 188 6.47 73.62 -3.13
C VAL A 188 7.12 74.45 -4.26
N GLU A 189 7.47 73.79 -5.38
CA GLU A 189 8.04 74.53 -6.54
C GLU A 189 7.00 75.30 -7.35
N ARG A 190 5.71 75.01 -7.18
CA ARG A 190 4.63 75.67 -7.93
C ARG A 190 4.07 76.90 -7.24
N LYS A 191 4.54 77.27 -6.04
CA LYS A 191 4.20 78.47 -5.32
C LYS A 191 5.31 79.55 -5.43
#